data_f8b21672274614b13619811fddc17974
#
_entry.id   f8b21672274614b13619811fddc17974
#
_cell.length_a   1.000
_cell.length_b   1.000
_cell.length_c   1.000
_cell.angle_alpha   90.00
_cell.angle_beta   90.00
_cell.angle_gamma   90.00
#
_symmetry.space_group_name_H-M   'P 1'
#
loop_
_entity.id
_entity.type
_entity.pdbx_description
1 polymer ?
#
loop_
_entity_poly.entity_id
_entity_poly.type
_entity_poly.pdbx_seq_one_letter_code
_entity_poly.pdbx_strand_id
1 'polypeptide(L)'
;MKKKSVLVEKERKVLDLLQDFGFSYSDSNKILRNKDIKINGKATKSNDLVVPGDEVVFFYNDEMVSKRFEIVFESENVLVVFKRQGIETVGEFGLEKFLNAYAVHRLDRNTEGLLVFAKNEESQNKLVDAFKTNKVHKFYVAEVVGELKENKLYKAYLTKDKENSYVKVFSSPQKDSVQILTRVNTIKPGTQSSVVEIELLTGKTHQIRAHLAFLGHPIIGDGKYGREKDNKKFKQTKQKLCCYKLVFDNVGIDELDGKEFVKMPEWQNF
;
A
#
# COMPACT_ATOMS: atom_id res chain seq x y z
N MET A 1 19.76 -8.76 -16.53
CA MET A 1 18.97 -7.51 -16.43
C MET A 1 17.57 -7.78 -16.93
N LYS A 2 16.56 -7.32 -16.19
CA LYS A 2 15.15 -7.36 -16.60
C LYS A 2 14.81 -6.13 -17.42
N LYS A 3 13.78 -6.22 -18.27
CA LYS A 3 13.31 -5.15 -19.15
C LYS A 3 11.85 -4.80 -18.82
N LYS A 4 11.52 -3.53 -18.79
CA LYS A 4 10.13 -3.04 -18.73
C LYS A 4 9.92 -1.98 -19.80
N SER A 5 8.77 -2.04 -20.49
CA SER A 5 8.30 -1.01 -21.42
C SER A 5 7.04 -0.36 -20.84
N VAL A 6 6.92 0.95 -21.02
CA VAL A 6 5.81 1.77 -20.56
C VAL A 6 5.42 2.74 -21.65
N LEU A 7 4.13 2.79 -21.98
CA LEU A 7 3.56 3.86 -22.78
C LEU A 7 3.17 5.00 -21.84
N VAL A 8 3.70 6.19 -22.08
CA VAL A 8 3.45 7.36 -21.23
C VAL A 8 2.03 7.88 -21.46
N GLU A 9 1.26 8.03 -20.39
CA GLU A 9 -0.12 8.54 -20.42
C GLU A 9 -0.21 10.03 -20.04
N LYS A 10 0.80 10.55 -19.32
CA LYS A 10 0.85 11.96 -18.86
C LYS A 10 2.27 12.51 -18.96
N GLU A 11 2.36 13.79 -19.32
CA GLU A 11 3.63 14.51 -19.33
C GLU A 11 4.33 14.46 -17.97
N ARG A 12 5.63 14.08 -17.97
CA ARG A 12 6.47 14.01 -16.79
C ARG A 12 7.95 13.91 -17.12
N LYS A 13 8.81 14.09 -16.13
CA LYS A 13 10.23 13.80 -16.29
C LYS A 13 10.51 12.31 -16.09
N VAL A 14 11.55 11.82 -16.76
CA VAL A 14 11.99 10.42 -16.71
C VAL A 14 12.29 9.96 -15.28
N LEU A 15 12.92 10.80 -14.45
CA LEU A 15 13.17 10.46 -13.04
C LEU A 15 11.88 10.26 -12.25
N ASP A 16 10.87 11.10 -12.48
CA ASP A 16 9.58 10.99 -11.80
C ASP A 16 8.88 9.68 -12.23
N LEU A 17 8.96 9.35 -13.52
CA LEU A 17 8.45 8.08 -14.05
C LEU A 17 9.12 6.88 -13.37
N LEU A 18 10.43 6.86 -13.27
CA LEU A 18 11.16 5.77 -12.59
C LEU A 18 10.85 5.70 -11.09
N GLN A 19 10.69 6.85 -10.41
CA GLN A 19 10.32 6.88 -9.00
C GLN A 19 8.88 6.42 -8.75
N ASP A 20 7.96 6.70 -9.66
CA ASP A 20 6.59 6.17 -9.60
C ASP A 20 6.57 4.65 -9.79
N PHE A 21 7.53 4.10 -10.55
CA PHE A 21 7.81 2.66 -10.56
C PHE A 21 8.35 2.15 -9.21
N GLY A 22 8.67 3.05 -8.27
CA GLY A 22 9.16 2.72 -6.95
C GLY A 22 10.68 2.50 -6.87
N PHE A 23 11.42 2.88 -7.90
CA PHE A 23 12.89 2.96 -7.77
C PHE A 23 13.26 4.13 -6.88
N SER A 24 14.29 3.95 -6.05
CA SER A 24 14.85 5.06 -5.28
C SER A 24 15.41 6.13 -6.21
N TYR A 25 15.54 7.36 -5.73
CA TYR A 25 16.21 8.43 -6.49
C TYR A 25 17.62 8.02 -6.93
N SER A 26 18.34 7.29 -6.07
CA SER A 26 19.67 6.76 -6.38
C SER A 26 19.63 5.72 -7.51
N ASP A 27 18.69 4.76 -7.44
CA ASP A 27 18.56 3.71 -8.47
C ASP A 27 18.08 4.33 -9.80
N SER A 28 17.14 5.28 -9.76
CA SER A 28 16.68 6.01 -10.96
C SER A 28 17.83 6.76 -11.65
N ASN A 29 18.68 7.44 -10.89
CA ASN A 29 19.87 8.08 -11.43
C ASN A 29 20.91 7.09 -11.94
N LYS A 30 21.02 5.89 -11.32
CA LYS A 30 21.90 4.81 -11.82
C LYS A 30 21.44 4.31 -13.17
N ILE A 31 20.12 4.07 -13.34
CA ILE A 31 19.50 3.70 -14.63
C ILE A 31 19.84 4.74 -15.71
N LEU A 32 19.67 6.04 -15.41
CA LEU A 32 20.00 7.12 -16.35
C LEU A 32 21.51 7.15 -16.70
N ARG A 33 22.38 7.19 -15.70
CA ARG A 33 23.83 7.28 -15.91
C ARG A 33 24.39 6.13 -16.75
N ASN A 34 23.84 4.93 -16.53
CA ASN A 34 24.24 3.73 -17.27
C ASN A 34 23.65 3.68 -18.68
N LYS A 35 22.75 4.60 -19.06
CA LYS A 35 21.95 4.54 -20.28
C LYS A 35 21.06 3.29 -20.36
N ASP A 36 20.65 2.77 -19.20
CA ASP A 36 19.73 1.63 -19.07
C ASP A 36 18.27 2.06 -19.29
N ILE A 37 18.06 3.10 -20.11
CA ILE A 37 16.75 3.64 -20.48
C ILE A 37 16.75 4.13 -21.92
N LYS A 38 15.63 3.92 -22.61
CA LYS A 38 15.38 4.38 -23.97
C LYS A 38 14.02 5.08 -24.03
N ILE A 39 13.95 6.17 -24.78
CA ILE A 39 12.72 6.87 -25.14
C ILE A 39 12.55 6.72 -26.65
N ASN A 40 11.45 6.14 -27.10
CA ASN A 40 11.17 5.86 -28.51
C ASN A 40 12.36 5.17 -29.21
N GLY A 41 12.93 4.17 -28.55
CA GLY A 41 14.07 3.40 -29.03
C GLY A 41 15.45 4.05 -28.86
N LYS A 42 15.55 5.34 -28.51
CA LYS A 42 16.82 6.07 -28.34
C LYS A 42 17.26 6.07 -26.87
N ALA A 43 18.48 5.61 -26.58
CA ALA A 43 19.04 5.65 -25.24
C ALA A 43 19.29 7.09 -24.78
N THR A 44 18.96 7.38 -23.53
CA THR A 44 19.23 8.68 -22.89
C THR A 44 19.96 8.49 -21.55
N LYS A 45 20.65 9.55 -21.11
CA LYS A 45 21.20 9.70 -19.76
C LYS A 45 20.64 10.94 -19.05
N SER A 46 19.76 11.66 -19.74
CA SER A 46 19.19 12.93 -19.27
C SER A 46 17.84 12.69 -18.63
N ASN A 47 17.47 13.58 -17.70
CA ASN A 47 16.14 13.62 -17.12
C ASN A 47 15.18 14.36 -18.08
N ASP A 48 14.99 13.77 -19.27
CA ASP A 48 14.18 14.35 -20.34
C ASP A 48 12.69 14.41 -19.95
N LEU A 49 11.95 15.33 -20.57
CA LEU A 49 10.50 15.37 -20.51
C LEU A 49 9.95 14.30 -21.47
N VAL A 50 9.05 13.45 -21.00
CA VAL A 50 8.31 12.49 -21.81
C VAL A 50 6.83 12.87 -21.82
N VAL A 51 6.18 12.70 -22.96
CA VAL A 51 4.81 13.13 -23.22
C VAL A 51 3.90 11.94 -23.54
N PRO A 52 2.56 12.09 -23.49
CA PRO A 52 1.64 11.02 -23.86
C PRO A 52 1.95 10.45 -25.24
N GLY A 53 2.03 9.12 -25.31
CA GLY A 53 2.37 8.38 -26.53
C GLY A 53 3.85 8.00 -26.65
N ASP A 54 4.75 8.56 -25.83
CA ASP A 54 6.14 8.11 -25.80
C ASP A 54 6.23 6.70 -25.21
N GLU A 55 7.05 5.84 -25.84
CA GLU A 55 7.46 4.54 -25.29
C GLU A 55 8.76 4.70 -24.49
N VAL A 56 8.69 4.44 -23.18
CA VAL A 56 9.87 4.42 -22.31
C VAL A 56 10.22 2.98 -21.97
N VAL A 57 11.41 2.54 -22.35
CA VAL A 57 11.95 1.21 -22.03
C VAL A 57 13.12 1.38 -21.08
N PHE A 58 13.09 0.68 -19.94
CA PHE A 58 14.22 0.68 -19.01
C PHE A 58 14.64 -0.72 -18.57
N PHE A 59 15.90 -0.84 -18.19
CA PHE A 59 16.52 -2.07 -17.75
C PHE A 59 16.93 -1.95 -16.28
N TYR A 60 16.70 -3.01 -15.49
CA TYR A 60 16.93 -3.04 -14.05
C TYR A 60 17.38 -4.42 -13.58
N ASN A 61 17.92 -4.52 -12.37
CA ASN A 61 18.31 -5.77 -11.75
C ASN A 61 17.38 -6.16 -10.58
N ASP A 62 17.53 -7.38 -10.08
CA ASP A 62 16.69 -7.92 -9.01
C ASP A 62 16.88 -7.18 -7.69
N GLU A 63 18.06 -6.64 -7.41
CA GLU A 63 18.31 -5.81 -6.23
C GLU A 63 17.45 -4.54 -6.22
N MET A 64 17.27 -3.88 -7.37
CA MET A 64 16.37 -2.72 -7.48
C MET A 64 14.91 -3.09 -7.27
N VAL A 65 14.51 -4.30 -7.66
CA VAL A 65 13.14 -4.82 -7.49
C VAL A 65 12.86 -5.22 -6.04
N SER A 66 13.82 -5.82 -5.35
CA SER A 66 13.67 -6.24 -3.94
C SER A 66 13.34 -5.08 -2.99
N LYS A 67 13.67 -3.84 -3.39
CA LYS A 67 13.30 -2.62 -2.67
C LYS A 67 11.82 -2.24 -2.83
N ARG A 68 11.10 -2.84 -3.77
CA ARG A 68 9.68 -2.56 -4.03
C ARG A 68 8.74 -3.49 -3.29
N PHE A 69 9.06 -4.76 -3.32
CA PHE A 69 8.29 -5.82 -2.66
C PHE A 69 9.18 -7.05 -2.45
N GLU A 70 8.67 -7.94 -1.62
CA GLU A 70 9.25 -9.26 -1.39
C GLU A 70 8.16 -10.30 -1.65
N ILE A 71 8.49 -11.38 -2.34
CA ILE A 71 7.57 -12.51 -2.53
C ILE A 71 7.54 -13.31 -1.23
N VAL A 72 6.35 -13.47 -0.65
CA VAL A 72 6.12 -14.24 0.57
C VAL A 72 5.64 -15.65 0.25
N PHE A 73 4.79 -15.76 -0.77
CA PHE A 73 4.28 -17.04 -1.26
C PHE A 73 3.90 -16.92 -2.74
N GLU A 74 4.15 -17.97 -3.49
CA GLU A 74 3.76 -18.08 -4.89
C GLU A 74 3.28 -19.49 -5.21
N SER A 75 2.16 -19.59 -5.94
CA SER A 75 1.65 -20.83 -6.54
C SER A 75 1.30 -20.61 -8.00
N GLU A 76 0.64 -21.58 -8.62
CA GLU A 76 0.09 -21.44 -9.96
C GLU A 76 -1.00 -20.38 -10.03
N ASN A 77 -1.83 -20.27 -8.99
CA ASN A 77 -3.04 -19.47 -8.98
C ASN A 77 -2.87 -18.09 -8.29
N VAL A 78 -1.97 -17.99 -7.32
CA VAL A 78 -1.87 -16.79 -6.48
C VAL A 78 -0.42 -16.39 -6.19
N LEU A 79 -0.25 -15.10 -5.88
CA LEU A 79 1.01 -14.50 -5.46
C LEU A 79 0.76 -13.64 -4.22
N VAL A 80 1.42 -13.95 -3.09
CA VAL A 80 1.41 -13.11 -1.89
C VAL A 80 2.72 -12.37 -1.80
N VAL A 81 2.65 -11.05 -1.71
CA VAL A 81 3.84 -10.20 -1.63
C VAL A 81 3.76 -9.28 -0.40
N PHE A 82 4.92 -8.88 0.11
CA PHE A 82 5.05 -7.78 1.05
C PHE A 82 5.45 -6.51 0.30
N LYS A 83 4.51 -5.59 0.13
CA LYS A 83 4.71 -4.31 -0.57
C LYS A 83 5.46 -3.33 0.33
N ARG A 84 6.49 -2.68 -0.17
CA ARG A 84 7.18 -1.59 0.52
C ARG A 84 6.42 -0.27 0.37
N GLN A 85 6.76 0.72 1.19
CA GLN A 85 6.19 2.07 1.11
C GLN A 85 6.60 2.79 -0.19
N GLY A 86 5.81 3.77 -0.62
CA GLY A 86 6.06 4.54 -1.83
C GLY A 86 5.60 3.87 -3.13
N ILE A 87 5.08 2.64 -3.06
CA ILE A 87 4.67 1.83 -4.20
C ILE A 87 3.14 1.75 -4.27
N GLU A 88 2.57 1.97 -5.43
CA GLU A 88 1.14 1.79 -5.68
C GLU A 88 0.79 0.31 -5.90
N THR A 89 -0.41 -0.10 -5.47
CA THR A 89 -0.91 -1.46 -5.74
C THR A 89 -1.41 -1.57 -7.18
N VAL A 90 -2.22 -0.59 -7.60
CA VAL A 90 -2.89 -0.52 -8.91
C VAL A 90 -2.52 0.78 -9.60
N GLY A 91 -2.74 0.86 -10.93
CA GLY A 91 -2.42 2.03 -11.73
C GLY A 91 -1.28 1.77 -12.69
N GLU A 92 -0.90 2.79 -13.45
CA GLU A 92 0.12 2.70 -14.51
C GLU A 92 1.45 2.10 -14.01
N PHE A 93 1.85 2.45 -12.78
CA PHE A 93 3.12 2.03 -12.15
C PHE A 93 2.91 1.08 -10.97
N GLY A 94 1.68 0.61 -10.77
CA GLY A 94 1.30 -0.29 -9.69
C GLY A 94 1.94 -1.67 -9.79
N LEU A 95 1.98 -2.36 -8.64
CA LEU A 95 2.48 -3.73 -8.60
C LEU A 95 1.67 -4.68 -9.49
N GLU A 96 0.38 -4.45 -9.67
CA GLU A 96 -0.49 -5.22 -10.56
C GLU A 96 0.10 -5.34 -11.96
N LYS A 97 0.37 -4.20 -12.60
CA LYS A 97 0.99 -4.16 -13.94
C LYS A 97 2.44 -4.69 -13.92
N PHE A 98 3.18 -4.41 -12.87
CA PHE A 98 4.57 -4.86 -12.74
C PHE A 98 4.68 -6.38 -12.63
N LEU A 99 3.82 -6.99 -11.81
CA LEU A 99 3.78 -8.44 -11.58
C LEU A 99 3.06 -9.20 -12.69
N ASN A 100 2.34 -8.49 -13.57
CA ASN A 100 1.43 -9.07 -14.55
C ASN A 100 0.41 -10.01 -13.87
N ALA A 101 -0.23 -9.51 -12.80
CA ALA A 101 -1.17 -10.25 -11.96
C ALA A 101 -2.34 -9.34 -11.56
N TYR A 102 -3.48 -9.92 -11.22
CA TYR A 102 -4.72 -9.20 -10.91
C TYR A 102 -4.74 -8.77 -9.44
N ALA A 103 -4.87 -7.47 -9.19
CA ALA A 103 -5.08 -6.95 -7.85
C ALA A 103 -6.53 -7.20 -7.40
N VAL A 104 -6.73 -7.87 -6.29
CA VAL A 104 -8.05 -8.18 -5.69
C VAL A 104 -8.36 -7.31 -4.48
N HIS A 105 -7.35 -6.69 -3.90
CA HIS A 105 -7.43 -5.64 -2.90
C HIS A 105 -6.24 -4.69 -3.03
N ARG A 106 -6.22 -3.63 -2.22
CA ARG A 106 -5.17 -2.62 -2.31
C ARG A 106 -4.70 -2.12 -0.96
N LEU A 107 -3.45 -1.71 -0.90
CA LEU A 107 -2.89 -0.84 0.12
C LEU A 107 -2.64 0.57 -0.46
N ASP A 108 -2.69 1.58 0.38
CA ASP A 108 -2.29 2.93 0.00
C ASP A 108 -0.80 2.95 -0.41
N ARG A 109 -0.39 3.93 -1.22
CA ARG A 109 1.00 4.07 -1.68
C ARG A 109 2.00 4.01 -0.52
N ASN A 110 1.73 4.72 0.58
CA ASN A 110 2.63 4.81 1.73
C ASN A 110 2.33 3.78 2.84
N THR A 111 1.34 2.91 2.65
CA THR A 111 1.11 1.76 3.53
C THR A 111 1.91 0.58 3.03
N GLU A 112 2.72 -0.02 3.88
CA GLU A 112 3.42 -1.27 3.57
C GLU A 112 2.63 -2.49 4.04
N GLY A 113 3.04 -3.68 3.61
CA GLY A 113 2.48 -4.92 4.10
C GLY A 113 2.05 -5.90 3.04
N LEU A 114 1.36 -6.93 3.50
CA LEU A 114 0.93 -8.07 2.72
C LEU A 114 -0.18 -7.71 1.73
N LEU A 115 -0.01 -8.17 0.51
CA LEU A 115 -0.98 -8.13 -0.59
C LEU A 115 -1.06 -9.51 -1.23
N VAL A 116 -2.27 -9.94 -1.59
CA VAL A 116 -2.49 -11.10 -2.45
C VAL A 116 -2.93 -10.63 -3.84
N PHE A 117 -2.35 -11.25 -4.86
CA PHE A 117 -2.72 -11.09 -6.27
C PHE A 117 -3.18 -12.43 -6.82
N ALA A 118 -4.13 -12.40 -7.75
CA ALA A 118 -4.49 -13.56 -8.54
C ALA A 118 -3.63 -13.62 -9.81
N LYS A 119 -3.26 -14.82 -10.26
CA LYS A 119 -2.47 -15.01 -11.49
C LYS A 119 -3.35 -15.36 -12.70
N ASN A 120 -4.64 -15.64 -12.49
CA ASN A 120 -5.64 -15.92 -13.51
C ASN A 120 -7.02 -15.38 -13.11
N GLU A 121 -7.96 -15.33 -14.05
CA GLU A 121 -9.31 -14.79 -13.85
C GLU A 121 -10.16 -15.62 -12.87
N GLU A 122 -10.01 -16.93 -12.84
CA GLU A 122 -10.75 -17.78 -11.92
C GLU A 122 -10.40 -17.43 -10.47
N SER A 123 -9.11 -17.38 -10.17
CA SER A 123 -8.61 -17.01 -8.84
C SER A 123 -8.95 -15.56 -8.49
N GLN A 124 -8.97 -14.66 -9.49
CA GLN A 124 -9.39 -13.28 -9.29
C GLN A 124 -10.84 -13.20 -8.82
N ASN A 125 -11.75 -13.91 -9.50
CA ASN A 125 -13.17 -13.93 -9.16
C ASN A 125 -13.41 -14.50 -7.76
N LYS A 126 -12.77 -15.62 -7.42
CA LYS A 126 -12.83 -16.24 -6.09
C LYS A 126 -12.33 -15.30 -5.00
N LEU A 127 -11.17 -14.68 -5.19
CA LEU A 127 -10.61 -13.74 -4.21
C LEU A 127 -11.45 -12.46 -4.06
N VAL A 128 -11.93 -11.89 -5.15
CA VAL A 128 -12.81 -10.72 -5.10
C VAL A 128 -14.08 -11.02 -4.30
N ASP A 129 -14.69 -12.19 -4.50
CA ASP A 129 -15.84 -12.64 -3.71
C ASP A 129 -15.47 -12.85 -2.24
N ALA A 130 -14.35 -13.51 -1.97
CA ALA A 130 -13.84 -13.74 -0.62
C ALA A 130 -13.61 -12.44 0.16
N PHE A 131 -13.07 -11.39 -0.49
CA PHE A 131 -12.95 -10.07 0.13
C PHE A 131 -14.32 -9.40 0.38
N LYS A 132 -15.29 -9.55 -0.52
CA LYS A 132 -16.66 -9.01 -0.37
C LYS A 132 -17.43 -9.72 0.75
N THR A 133 -17.22 -11.01 0.91
CA THR A 133 -17.92 -11.85 1.91
C THR A 133 -17.17 -11.98 3.23
N ASN A 134 -16.10 -11.17 3.41
CA ASN A 134 -15.26 -11.16 4.62
C ASN A 134 -14.61 -12.52 4.97
N LYS A 135 -14.31 -13.34 3.99
CA LYS A 135 -13.53 -14.58 4.14
C LYS A 135 -12.02 -14.33 4.17
N VAL A 136 -11.58 -13.10 3.89
CA VAL A 136 -10.18 -12.68 4.03
C VAL A 136 -10.10 -11.63 5.13
N HIS A 137 -9.45 -11.98 6.25
CA HIS A 137 -9.25 -11.09 7.38
C HIS A 137 -7.92 -10.36 7.25
N LYS A 138 -7.96 -9.06 7.53
CA LYS A 138 -6.80 -8.16 7.40
C LYS A 138 -6.44 -7.56 8.74
N PHE A 139 -5.23 -7.82 9.19
CA PHE A 139 -4.70 -7.25 10.43
C PHE A 139 -3.54 -6.31 10.11
N TYR A 140 -3.59 -5.17 10.75
CA TYR A 140 -2.59 -4.13 10.61
C TYR A 140 -1.91 -3.87 11.94
N VAL A 141 -0.66 -3.49 11.92
CA VAL A 141 0.03 -2.88 13.04
C VAL A 141 0.29 -1.42 12.72
N ALA A 142 0.07 -0.54 13.71
CA ALA A 142 0.35 0.88 13.58
C ALA A 142 1.00 1.43 14.85
N GLU A 143 1.83 2.47 14.71
CA GLU A 143 2.23 3.33 15.82
C GLU A 143 1.47 4.65 15.72
N VAL A 144 0.73 4.97 16.78
CA VAL A 144 -0.16 6.13 16.86
C VAL A 144 0.30 7.12 17.91
N VAL A 145 -0.06 8.38 17.75
CA VAL A 145 0.26 9.45 18.69
C VAL A 145 -0.56 9.33 19.97
N GLY A 146 0.11 9.48 21.11
CA GLY A 146 -0.51 9.53 22.43
C GLY A 146 -0.77 8.15 23.03
N GLU A 147 -1.29 8.18 24.25
CA GLU A 147 -1.65 6.97 24.98
C GLU A 147 -3.00 6.46 24.52
N LEU A 148 -3.04 5.21 24.05
CA LEU A 148 -4.25 4.49 23.69
C LEU A 148 -4.23 3.15 24.43
N LYS A 149 -5.22 2.93 25.31
CA LYS A 149 -5.36 1.73 26.15
C LYS A 149 -6.74 1.14 25.93
N GLU A 150 -7.00 0.62 24.73
CA GLU A 150 -8.32 0.13 24.37
C GLU A 150 -8.25 -1.19 23.61
N ASN A 151 -9.29 -2.01 23.84
CA ASN A 151 -9.63 -3.15 23.01
C ASN A 151 -11.10 -2.97 22.61
N LYS A 152 -11.34 -2.34 21.45
CA LYS A 152 -12.68 -1.87 21.09
C LYS A 152 -12.95 -1.90 19.60
N LEU A 153 -14.20 -2.19 19.28
CA LEU A 153 -14.74 -1.99 17.93
C LEU A 153 -15.29 -0.56 17.81
N TYR A 154 -14.67 0.22 16.95
CA TYR A 154 -15.13 1.57 16.61
C TYR A 154 -16.01 1.55 15.37
N LYS A 155 -17.13 2.23 15.45
CA LYS A 155 -18.07 2.49 14.37
C LYS A 155 -18.06 3.99 14.05
N ALA A 156 -17.97 4.33 12.79
CA ALA A 156 -18.05 5.69 12.29
C ALA A 156 -18.62 5.72 10.87
N TYR A 157 -18.70 6.90 10.28
CA TYR A 157 -19.19 7.11 8.92
C TYR A 157 -18.16 7.90 8.11
N LEU A 158 -17.94 7.51 6.87
CA LEU A 158 -16.89 8.06 6.01
C LEU A 158 -17.49 8.57 4.71
N THR A 159 -17.12 9.81 4.33
CA THR A 159 -17.40 10.38 3.01
C THR A 159 -16.09 10.54 2.24
N LYS A 160 -16.14 10.39 0.92
CA LYS A 160 -14.99 10.63 0.04
C LYS A 160 -15.13 11.99 -0.62
N ASP A 161 -14.16 12.87 -0.40
CA ASP A 161 -13.99 14.07 -1.19
C ASP A 161 -13.38 13.68 -2.55
N LYS A 162 -14.17 13.86 -3.62
CA LYS A 162 -13.78 13.42 -4.97
C LYS A 162 -12.66 14.29 -5.55
N GLU A 163 -12.59 15.57 -5.18
CA GLU A 163 -11.65 16.52 -5.74
C GLU A 163 -10.25 16.40 -5.11
N ASN A 164 -10.19 16.15 -3.78
CA ASN A 164 -8.93 16.19 -3.03
C ASN A 164 -8.37 14.82 -2.65
N SER A 165 -8.97 13.71 -3.13
CA SER A 165 -8.61 12.35 -2.71
C SER A 165 -8.56 12.17 -1.18
N TYR A 166 -9.32 12.98 -0.45
CA TYR A 166 -9.41 13.01 0.99
C TYR A 166 -10.67 12.26 1.45
N VAL A 167 -10.65 11.72 2.67
CA VAL A 167 -11.86 11.20 3.29
C VAL A 167 -12.10 11.91 4.62
N LYS A 168 -13.37 12.15 4.93
CA LYS A 168 -13.81 12.74 6.20
C LYS A 168 -14.57 11.69 7.00
N VAL A 169 -14.32 11.65 8.31
CA VAL A 169 -14.96 10.72 9.25
C VAL A 169 -15.90 11.48 10.17
N PHE A 170 -17.05 10.89 10.46
CA PHE A 170 -18.11 11.46 11.29
C PHE A 170 -18.62 10.42 12.30
N SER A 171 -19.06 10.86 13.46
CA SER A 171 -19.69 10.01 14.48
C SER A 171 -21.09 9.54 14.12
N SER A 172 -21.80 10.26 13.25
CA SER A 172 -23.16 9.99 12.80
C SER A 172 -23.26 9.94 11.28
N PRO A 173 -24.30 9.28 10.70
CA PRO A 173 -24.50 9.25 9.26
C PRO A 173 -24.58 10.65 8.66
N GLN A 174 -23.92 10.85 7.52
CA GLN A 174 -23.99 12.04 6.68
C GLN A 174 -24.52 11.63 5.29
N LYS A 175 -24.97 12.62 4.51
CA LYS A 175 -25.33 12.38 3.10
C LYS A 175 -24.14 11.72 2.37
N ASP A 176 -24.41 10.67 1.62
CA ASP A 176 -23.43 9.88 0.86
C ASP A 176 -22.30 9.25 1.70
N SER A 177 -22.47 9.18 3.03
CA SER A 177 -21.53 8.49 3.91
C SER A 177 -21.73 6.97 3.90
N VAL A 178 -20.63 6.25 4.06
CA VAL A 178 -20.64 4.79 4.27
C VAL A 178 -20.19 4.46 5.68
N GLN A 179 -20.86 3.49 6.31
CA GLN A 179 -20.46 3.01 7.62
C GLN A 179 -19.09 2.32 7.52
N ILE A 180 -18.22 2.58 8.50
CA ILE A 180 -16.94 1.94 8.67
C ILE A 180 -16.85 1.28 10.05
N LEU A 181 -16.19 0.12 10.09
CA LEU A 181 -15.94 -0.66 11.30
C LEU A 181 -14.44 -0.96 11.40
N THR A 182 -13.83 -0.59 12.53
CA THR A 182 -12.40 -0.75 12.78
C THR A 182 -12.22 -1.25 14.22
N ARG A 183 -11.73 -2.47 14.40
CA ARG A 183 -11.37 -2.98 15.72
C ARG A 183 -9.95 -2.56 16.02
N VAL A 184 -9.72 -2.01 17.20
CA VAL A 184 -8.39 -1.56 17.66
C VAL A 184 -8.08 -2.26 18.97
N ASN A 185 -6.95 -2.96 19.02
CA ASN A 185 -6.39 -3.60 20.19
C ASN A 185 -5.04 -2.97 20.50
N THR A 186 -4.86 -2.46 21.71
CA THR A 186 -3.57 -1.92 22.11
C THR A 186 -2.61 -3.05 22.45
N ILE A 187 -1.49 -3.11 21.71
CA ILE A 187 -0.40 -4.07 21.97
C ILE A 187 0.54 -3.51 23.03
N LYS A 188 0.96 -2.24 22.85
CA LYS A 188 1.90 -1.57 23.75
C LYS A 188 1.46 -0.13 23.98
N PRO A 189 0.87 0.17 25.13
CA PRO A 189 0.52 1.56 25.47
C PRO A 189 1.79 2.34 25.83
N GLY A 190 1.79 3.64 25.50
CA GLY A 190 2.86 4.56 25.87
C GLY A 190 2.37 6.00 25.89
N THR A 191 2.91 6.81 26.78
CA THR A 191 2.44 8.19 27.02
C THR A 191 2.60 9.10 25.80
N GLN A 192 3.60 8.88 24.97
CA GLN A 192 3.84 9.68 23.77
C GLN A 192 3.32 9.02 22.49
N SER A 193 3.43 7.70 22.42
CA SER A 193 2.92 6.88 21.32
C SER A 193 2.49 5.53 21.84
N SER A 194 1.54 4.89 21.16
CA SER A 194 1.09 3.54 21.42
C SER A 194 1.19 2.70 20.17
N VAL A 195 1.48 1.40 20.35
CA VAL A 195 1.42 0.42 19.26
C VAL A 195 0.09 -0.31 19.35
N VAL A 196 -0.60 -0.34 18.23
CA VAL A 196 -1.93 -0.94 18.14
C VAL A 196 -1.99 -1.96 17.01
N GLU A 197 -2.75 -3.03 17.25
CA GLU A 197 -3.25 -3.91 16.21
C GLU A 197 -4.62 -3.43 15.75
N ILE A 198 -4.88 -3.52 14.45
CA ILE A 198 -6.15 -3.11 13.85
C ILE A 198 -6.67 -4.25 13.00
N GLU A 199 -7.86 -4.76 13.35
CA GLU A 199 -8.62 -5.63 12.46
C GLU A 199 -9.54 -4.77 11.59
N LEU A 200 -9.37 -4.88 10.26
CA LEU A 200 -10.11 -4.07 9.31
C LEU A 200 -11.34 -4.82 8.80
N LEU A 201 -12.50 -4.59 9.43
CA LEU A 201 -13.78 -5.25 9.09
C LEU A 201 -14.45 -4.66 7.84
N THR A 202 -14.17 -3.40 7.53
CA THR A 202 -14.56 -2.73 6.28
C THR A 202 -13.32 -2.14 5.62
N GLY A 203 -13.24 -2.14 4.28
CA GLY A 203 -12.02 -1.73 3.55
C GLY A 203 -12.25 -0.49 2.69
N LYS A 204 -12.46 0.68 3.29
CA LYS A 204 -12.64 1.94 2.54
C LYS A 204 -11.31 2.70 2.39
N THR A 205 -11.22 3.53 1.35
CA THR A 205 -10.03 4.37 1.08
C THR A 205 -9.58 5.11 2.33
N HIS A 206 -8.30 5.01 2.69
CA HIS A 206 -7.68 5.63 3.84
C HIS A 206 -8.38 5.38 5.20
N GLN A 207 -9.22 4.34 5.32
CA GLN A 207 -10.10 4.15 6.49
C GLN A 207 -9.34 4.18 7.80
N ILE A 208 -8.32 3.35 7.99
CA ILE A 208 -7.55 3.26 9.24
C ILE A 208 -6.94 4.63 9.58
N ARG A 209 -6.33 5.27 8.61
CA ARG A 209 -5.62 6.54 8.74
C ARG A 209 -6.54 7.66 9.20
N ALA A 210 -7.65 7.85 8.49
CA ALA A 210 -8.63 8.87 8.80
C ALA A 210 -9.39 8.58 10.10
N HIS A 211 -9.71 7.31 10.36
CA HIS A 211 -10.47 6.92 11.56
C HIS A 211 -9.64 7.11 12.83
N LEU A 212 -8.38 6.67 12.85
CA LEU A 212 -7.49 6.88 14.00
C LEU A 212 -7.20 8.37 14.23
N ALA A 213 -7.02 9.16 13.18
CA ALA A 213 -6.88 10.61 13.30
C ALA A 213 -8.16 11.27 13.88
N PHE A 214 -9.35 10.83 13.46
CA PHE A 214 -10.64 11.28 14.00
C PHE A 214 -10.78 10.94 15.49
N LEU A 215 -10.27 9.79 15.93
CA LEU A 215 -10.24 9.37 17.33
C LEU A 215 -9.20 10.14 18.18
N GLY A 216 -8.40 11.03 17.58
CA GLY A 216 -7.36 11.80 18.27
C GLY A 216 -5.98 11.15 18.30
N HIS A 217 -5.84 9.95 17.75
CA HIS A 217 -4.62 9.14 17.71
C HIS A 217 -4.10 8.94 16.27
N PRO A 218 -3.67 10.02 15.56
CA PRO A 218 -3.18 9.88 14.20
C PRO A 218 -1.95 8.98 14.13
N ILE A 219 -1.78 8.30 12.99
CA ILE A 219 -0.61 7.45 12.73
C ILE A 219 0.64 8.32 12.60
N ILE A 220 1.73 7.93 13.25
CA ILE A 220 3.02 8.59 13.17
C ILE A 220 3.58 8.46 11.76
N GLY A 221 4.08 9.58 11.21
CA GLY A 221 4.61 9.65 9.84
C GLY A 221 3.54 9.75 8.74
N ASP A 222 2.26 9.82 9.10
CA ASP A 222 1.20 10.07 8.12
C ASP A 222 1.20 11.53 7.68
N GLY A 223 1.61 11.80 6.44
CA GLY A 223 1.66 13.17 5.87
C GLY A 223 0.29 13.74 5.49
N LYS A 224 -0.80 12.93 5.53
CA LYS A 224 -2.14 13.37 5.09
C LYS A 224 -3.11 13.57 6.25
N TYR A 225 -3.14 12.64 7.20
CA TYR A 225 -4.04 12.66 8.36
C TYR A 225 -3.28 12.87 9.68
N GLY A 226 -1.96 12.74 9.67
CA GLY A 226 -1.09 13.06 10.80
C GLY A 226 -0.94 14.56 11.02
N ARG A 227 -0.49 14.93 12.21
CA ARG A 227 -0.16 16.32 12.56
C ARG A 227 1.34 16.56 12.32
N GLU A 228 1.69 17.58 11.57
CA GLU A 228 3.09 17.90 11.21
C GLU A 228 3.99 18.04 12.45
N LYS A 229 3.48 18.68 13.51
CA LYS A 229 4.21 18.82 14.78
C LYS A 229 4.59 17.50 15.42
N ASP A 230 3.69 16.48 15.34
CA ASP A 230 3.96 15.16 15.89
C ASP A 230 4.98 14.43 15.03
N ASN A 231 4.83 14.47 13.69
CA ASN A 231 5.78 13.85 12.76
C ASN A 231 7.20 14.44 12.94
N LYS A 232 7.32 15.75 13.15
CA LYS A 232 8.60 16.41 13.47
C LYS A 232 9.15 15.93 14.83
N LYS A 233 8.29 15.85 15.86
CA LYS A 233 8.68 15.37 17.20
C LYS A 233 9.23 13.95 17.16
N PHE A 234 8.58 13.06 16.43
CA PHE A 234 9.01 11.67 16.27
C PHE A 234 10.10 11.50 15.20
N LYS A 235 10.50 12.55 14.48
CA LYS A 235 11.45 12.51 13.35
C LYS A 235 11.06 11.47 12.30
N GLN A 236 9.74 11.35 12.03
CA GLN A 236 9.18 10.39 11.09
C GLN A 236 8.56 11.08 9.88
N THR A 237 8.97 10.63 8.69
CA THR A 237 8.40 11.04 7.41
C THR A 237 7.69 9.89 6.70
N LYS A 238 7.85 8.68 7.21
CA LYS A 238 7.24 7.46 6.69
C LYS A 238 6.14 6.98 7.64
N GLN A 239 4.97 6.72 7.06
CA GLN A 239 3.79 6.26 7.78
C GLN A 239 4.04 4.92 8.48
N LYS A 240 3.89 4.87 9.79
CA LYS A 240 4.02 3.65 10.57
C LYS A 240 2.70 2.86 10.57
N LEU A 241 2.34 2.30 9.43
CA LEU A 241 1.18 1.44 9.22
C LEU A 241 1.56 0.30 8.28
N CYS A 242 1.32 -0.92 8.71
CA CYS A 242 1.63 -2.14 7.97
C CYS A 242 0.49 -3.15 8.04
N CYS A 243 0.05 -3.67 6.89
CA CYS A 243 -0.78 -4.87 6.83
C CYS A 243 0.11 -6.08 7.09
N TYR A 244 0.24 -6.47 8.37
CA TYR A 244 1.21 -7.47 8.77
C TYR A 244 0.70 -8.90 8.70
N LYS A 245 -0.65 -9.11 8.66
CA LYS A 245 -1.23 -10.44 8.63
C LYS A 245 -2.48 -10.50 7.74
N LEU A 246 -2.55 -11.54 6.92
CA LEU A 246 -3.73 -11.95 6.15
C LEU A 246 -4.12 -13.37 6.56
N VAL A 247 -5.42 -13.59 6.82
CA VAL A 247 -5.99 -14.91 7.12
C VAL A 247 -7.06 -15.22 6.07
N PHE A 248 -7.03 -16.42 5.53
CA PHE A 248 -7.92 -16.88 4.46
C PHE A 248 -8.83 -17.99 4.96
N ASP A 249 -10.15 -17.76 4.91
CA ASP A 249 -11.17 -18.63 5.47
C ASP A 249 -12.13 -19.10 4.37
N ASN A 250 -11.96 -20.33 3.87
CA ASN A 250 -12.81 -20.93 2.83
C ASN A 250 -12.98 -20.01 1.59
N VAL A 251 -11.86 -19.54 1.04
CA VAL A 251 -11.87 -18.65 -0.14
C VAL A 251 -12.07 -19.41 -1.45
N GLY A 252 -12.05 -20.75 -1.42
CA GLY A 252 -12.23 -21.64 -2.57
C GLY A 252 -10.98 -21.75 -3.46
N ILE A 253 -9.81 -21.55 -2.88
CA ILE A 253 -8.49 -21.74 -3.48
C ILE A 253 -7.67 -22.57 -2.50
N ASP A 254 -7.43 -23.84 -2.85
CA ASP A 254 -6.82 -24.84 -1.96
C ASP A 254 -5.49 -24.40 -1.37
N GLU A 255 -4.69 -23.63 -2.14
CA GLU A 255 -3.40 -23.12 -1.70
C GLU A 255 -3.49 -21.99 -0.65
N LEU A 256 -4.67 -21.42 -0.45
CA LEU A 256 -4.93 -20.35 0.52
C LEU A 256 -5.85 -20.77 1.66
N ASP A 257 -6.76 -21.72 1.44
CA ASP A 257 -7.79 -22.08 2.41
C ASP A 257 -7.19 -22.53 3.74
N GLY A 258 -7.62 -21.87 4.82
CA GLY A 258 -7.13 -22.11 6.18
C GLY A 258 -5.72 -21.55 6.46
N LYS A 259 -5.08 -20.87 5.51
CA LYS A 259 -3.73 -20.30 5.73
C LYS A 259 -3.76 -18.90 6.29
N GLU A 260 -2.71 -18.61 7.05
CA GLU A 260 -2.34 -17.26 7.40
C GLU A 260 -0.93 -16.92 6.92
N PHE A 261 -0.75 -15.68 6.50
CA PHE A 261 0.56 -15.11 6.19
C PHE A 261 0.84 -13.99 7.17
N VAL A 262 2.01 -14.04 7.79
CA VAL A 262 2.44 -13.06 8.79
C VAL A 262 3.80 -12.52 8.42
N LYS A 263 3.92 -11.19 8.33
CA LYS A 263 5.20 -10.51 8.15
C LYS A 263 5.18 -9.14 8.81
N MET A 264 5.99 -8.99 9.85
CA MET A 264 6.12 -7.73 10.59
C MET A 264 6.97 -6.72 9.83
N PRO A 265 6.68 -5.41 9.98
CA PRO A 265 7.52 -4.36 9.44
C PRO A 265 8.84 -4.22 10.22
N GLU A 266 9.90 -3.77 9.54
CA GLU A 266 11.24 -3.61 10.16
C GLU A 266 11.29 -2.57 11.28
N TRP A 267 10.38 -1.58 11.28
CA TRP A 267 10.29 -0.55 12.32
C TRP A 267 9.63 -1.04 13.63
N GLN A 268 9.11 -2.26 13.64
CA GLN A 268 8.44 -2.84 14.79
C GLN A 268 9.30 -3.98 15.34
N ASN A 269 9.97 -3.71 16.45
CA ASN A 269 10.64 -4.72 17.28
C ASN A 269 9.80 -4.90 18.55
N PHE A 270 9.22 -6.07 18.72
CA PHE A 270 8.59 -6.48 19.99
C PHE A 270 9.61 -7.03 20.95
#